data_c8d552ba744195a62da7dca1cb00f79a
#
_entry.id   c8d552ba744195a62da7dca1cb00f79a
#
_cell.length_a   1.000
_cell.length_b   1.000
_cell.length_c   1.000
_cell.angle_alpha   90.00
_cell.angle_beta   90.00
_cell.angle_gamma   90.00
#
_symmetry.space_group_name_H-M   'P 1'
#
loop_
_entity.id
_entity.type
_entity.pdbx_description
1 polymer ?
#
loop_
_entity_poly.entity_id
_entity_poly.type
_entity_poly.pdbx_seq_one_letter_code
_entity_poly.pdbx_strand_id
1 'polypeptide(L)'
;MPKEEKILKHNGYRYQFSPYALIWSRDCYYAVGWSEKHGKIAQFRVDRMTAVEPLEQAAVQTPDFDPAEYVRKVFGMYPDNLCTVELLCDNEVMRSVIDRFGENVQTETVDEQHFRATVEVAPSPPFFSWVFTFSGKIRIVSPAAVLEEMQDMAAWLK
;
A
#
# COMPACT_ATOMS: atom_id res chain seq x y z
N MET A 1 17.00 20.33 20.43
CA MET A 1 16.10 19.68 19.46
C MET A 1 15.08 20.70 19.00
N PRO A 2 14.93 20.99 17.71
CA PRO A 2 13.87 21.87 17.24
C PRO A 2 12.52 21.21 17.56
N LYS A 3 11.68 21.94 18.29
CA LYS A 3 10.29 21.51 18.48
C LYS A 3 9.58 21.76 17.16
N GLU A 4 9.20 20.69 16.45
CA GLU A 4 8.26 20.81 15.33
C GLU A 4 6.92 21.27 15.90
N GLU A 5 6.54 22.52 15.61
CA GLU A 5 5.16 22.94 15.79
C GLU A 5 4.27 22.09 14.89
N LYS A 6 3.27 21.41 15.47
CA LYS A 6 2.28 20.65 14.71
C LYS A 6 1.44 21.63 13.87
N ILE A 7 1.81 21.82 12.63
CA ILE A 7 1.01 22.61 11.67
C ILE A 7 -0.18 21.74 11.23
N LEU A 8 -1.39 22.20 11.54
CA LEU A 8 -2.61 21.55 11.07
C LEU A 8 -2.70 21.69 9.54
N LYS A 9 -2.60 20.56 8.83
CA LYS A 9 -2.82 20.56 7.38
C LYS A 9 -4.25 20.97 7.06
N HIS A 10 -4.46 21.57 5.88
CA HIS A 10 -5.76 21.98 5.37
C HIS A 10 -6.51 23.01 6.27
N ASN A 11 -5.77 23.94 6.90
CA ASN A 11 -6.36 25.01 7.73
C ASN A 11 -7.25 24.49 8.87
N GLY A 12 -6.94 23.34 9.47
CA GLY A 12 -7.73 22.78 10.57
C GLY A 12 -9.06 22.15 10.13
N TYR A 13 -9.22 21.79 8.87
CA TYR A 13 -10.44 21.14 8.39
C TYR A 13 -10.73 19.86 9.20
N ARG A 14 -11.97 19.74 9.69
CA ARG A 14 -12.45 18.53 10.39
C ARG A 14 -12.97 17.51 9.39
N TYR A 15 -12.41 16.30 9.43
CA TYR A 15 -12.79 15.19 8.55
C TYR A 15 -13.89 14.37 9.22
N GLN A 16 -15.01 14.16 8.51
CA GLN A 16 -15.97 13.13 8.87
C GLN A 16 -15.47 11.79 8.30
N PHE A 17 -15.38 10.81 9.18
CA PHE A 17 -14.74 9.55 8.87
C PHE A 17 -15.44 8.38 9.57
N SER A 18 -15.75 7.34 8.81
CA SER A 18 -16.34 6.11 9.33
C SER A 18 -15.23 5.03 9.40
N PRO A 19 -14.63 4.78 10.57
CA PRO A 19 -13.51 3.85 10.69
C PRO A 19 -13.98 2.40 10.56
N TYR A 20 -13.24 1.57 9.82
CA TYR A 20 -13.50 0.14 9.63
C TYR A 20 -12.42 -0.73 10.26
N ALA A 21 -11.15 -0.29 10.22
CA ALA A 21 -10.03 -1.04 10.73
C ALA A 21 -8.90 -0.14 11.24
N LEU A 22 -8.13 -0.69 12.19
CA LEU A 22 -6.81 -0.18 12.55
C LEU A 22 -5.75 -1.10 11.97
N ILE A 23 -4.82 -0.52 11.22
CA ILE A 23 -3.75 -1.25 10.55
C ILE A 23 -2.41 -0.76 11.09
N TRP A 24 -1.58 -1.70 11.53
CA TRP A 24 -0.20 -1.42 11.91
C TRP A 24 0.70 -1.51 10.67
N SER A 25 1.39 -0.43 10.34
CA SER A 25 2.35 -0.40 9.25
C SER A 25 3.44 0.63 9.52
N ARG A 26 4.70 0.25 9.33
CA ARG A 26 5.88 1.12 9.50
C ARG A 26 5.89 1.87 10.82
N ASP A 27 5.75 1.13 11.91
CA ASP A 27 5.76 1.63 13.28
C ASP A 27 4.69 2.69 13.59
N CYS A 28 3.62 2.72 12.78
CA CYS A 28 2.48 3.62 12.96
C CYS A 28 1.16 2.87 12.83
N TYR A 29 0.15 3.33 13.58
CA TYR A 29 -1.23 2.92 13.37
C TYR A 29 -1.89 3.82 12.33
N TYR A 30 -2.65 3.18 11.44
CA TYR A 30 -3.51 3.84 10.46
C TYR A 30 -4.95 3.43 10.70
N ALA A 31 -5.84 4.41 10.85
CA ALA A 31 -7.27 4.20 10.77
C ALA A 31 -7.67 4.21 9.29
N VAL A 32 -8.29 3.12 8.83
CA VAL A 32 -8.78 2.95 7.47
C VAL A 32 -10.30 2.90 7.50
N GLY A 33 -10.96 3.62 6.60
CA GLY A 33 -12.41 3.68 6.53
C GLY A 33 -12.91 4.67 5.48
N TRP A 34 -14.21 4.90 5.47
CA TRP A 34 -14.85 5.83 4.56
C TRP A 34 -14.61 7.28 4.96
N SER A 35 -14.18 8.08 4.02
CA SER A 35 -14.02 9.54 4.20
C SER A 35 -15.07 10.29 3.38
N GLU A 36 -15.96 11.01 4.06
CA GLU A 36 -16.98 11.83 3.41
C GLU A 36 -16.37 12.87 2.45
N LYS A 37 -15.29 13.53 2.89
CA LYS A 37 -14.61 14.53 2.07
C LYS A 37 -14.09 13.97 0.76
N HIS A 38 -13.59 12.74 0.77
CA HIS A 38 -12.95 12.11 -0.40
C HIS A 38 -13.92 11.22 -1.19
N GLY A 39 -15.09 10.87 -0.61
CA GLY A 39 -16.07 9.96 -1.22
C GLY A 39 -15.51 8.56 -1.50
N LYS A 40 -14.51 8.12 -0.71
CA LYS A 40 -13.82 6.84 -0.89
C LYS A 40 -13.21 6.34 0.42
N ILE A 41 -12.74 5.09 0.40
CA ILE A 41 -11.88 4.56 1.46
C ILE A 41 -10.60 5.40 1.53
N ALA A 42 -10.31 5.89 2.72
CA ALA A 42 -9.13 6.68 3.02
C ALA A 42 -8.42 6.15 4.27
N GLN A 43 -7.21 6.60 4.47
CA GLN A 43 -6.39 6.21 5.61
C GLN A 43 -5.81 7.45 6.30
N PHE A 44 -5.82 7.42 7.61
CA PHE A 44 -5.28 8.50 8.43
C PHE A 44 -4.34 7.92 9.48
N ARG A 45 -3.16 8.51 9.62
CA ARG A 45 -2.24 8.14 10.70
C ARG A 45 -2.82 8.59 12.04
N VAL A 46 -2.96 7.64 12.97
CA VAL A 46 -3.59 7.88 14.26
C VAL A 46 -2.81 8.91 15.10
N ASP A 47 -1.48 8.84 15.07
CA ASP A 47 -0.59 9.77 15.80
C ASP A 47 -0.66 11.22 15.29
N ARG A 48 -1.26 11.44 14.10
CA ARG A 48 -1.46 12.77 13.51
C ARG A 48 -2.88 13.31 13.72
N MET A 49 -3.77 12.50 14.28
CA MET A 49 -5.13 12.94 14.60
C MET A 49 -5.12 13.84 15.83
N THR A 50 -5.97 14.86 15.82
CA THR A 50 -6.22 15.75 16.95
C THR A 50 -7.71 16.00 17.06
N ALA A 51 -8.22 16.24 18.28
CA ALA A 51 -9.61 16.56 18.56
C ALA A 51 -10.58 15.54 17.91
N VAL A 52 -10.32 14.24 18.11
CA VAL A 52 -11.19 13.16 17.64
C VAL A 52 -12.44 13.13 18.53
N GLU A 53 -13.61 13.24 17.92
CA GLU A 53 -14.89 13.25 18.60
C GLU A 53 -15.84 12.27 17.90
N PRO A 54 -16.60 11.43 18.64
CA PRO A 54 -17.66 10.63 18.03
C PRO A 54 -18.80 11.52 17.56
N LEU A 55 -19.38 11.17 16.42
CA LEU A 55 -20.57 11.83 15.89
C LEU A 55 -21.83 11.00 16.20
N GLU A 56 -22.98 11.64 16.32
CA GLU A 56 -24.26 10.94 16.47
C GLU A 56 -24.74 10.27 15.18
N GLN A 57 -24.18 10.66 14.04
CA GLN A 57 -24.49 10.07 12.75
C GLN A 57 -23.99 8.62 12.67
N ALA A 58 -24.82 7.75 12.08
CA ALA A 58 -24.41 6.37 11.81
C ALA A 58 -23.22 6.33 10.85
N ALA A 59 -22.28 5.43 11.13
CA ALA A 59 -21.16 5.21 10.24
C ALA A 59 -21.63 4.69 8.88
N VAL A 60 -21.03 5.18 7.81
CA VAL A 60 -21.23 4.64 6.46
C VAL A 60 -20.69 3.21 6.43
N GLN A 61 -21.47 2.27 5.92
CA GLN A 61 -21.09 0.87 5.77
C GLN A 61 -20.66 0.62 4.32
N THR A 62 -19.52 -0.05 4.14
CA THR A 62 -19.10 -0.58 2.84
C THR A 62 -19.04 -2.10 2.97
N PRO A 63 -20.07 -2.82 2.49
CA PRO A 63 -20.27 -4.25 2.82
C PRO A 63 -19.11 -5.16 2.45
N ASP A 64 -18.38 -4.83 1.39
CA ASP A 64 -17.33 -5.68 0.81
C ASP A 64 -15.92 -5.22 1.18
N PHE A 65 -15.75 -4.40 2.23
CA PHE A 65 -14.42 -3.96 2.65
C PHE A 65 -13.69 -5.04 3.45
N ASP A 66 -12.65 -5.61 2.86
CA ASP A 66 -11.70 -6.52 3.53
C ASP A 66 -10.40 -5.75 3.88
N PRO A 67 -10.12 -5.51 5.19
CA PRO A 67 -8.88 -4.85 5.61
C PRO A 67 -7.63 -5.60 5.19
N ALA A 68 -7.64 -6.93 5.19
CA ALA A 68 -6.48 -7.74 4.82
C ALA A 68 -6.18 -7.64 3.32
N GLU A 69 -7.21 -7.67 2.49
CA GLU A 69 -7.08 -7.42 1.06
C GLU A 69 -6.58 -6.00 0.77
N TYR A 70 -7.14 -5.01 1.48
CA TYR A 70 -6.71 -3.62 1.35
C TYR A 70 -5.22 -3.46 1.64
N VAL A 71 -4.70 -4.06 2.73
CA VAL A 71 -3.26 -4.00 3.08
C VAL A 71 -2.40 -4.68 2.01
N ARG A 72 -2.84 -5.82 1.50
CA ARG A 72 -2.11 -6.52 0.43
C ARG A 72 -1.98 -5.69 -0.84
N LYS A 73 -3.06 -5.02 -1.24
CA LYS A 73 -3.11 -4.18 -2.45
C LYS A 73 -2.30 -2.89 -2.30
N VAL A 74 -2.33 -2.29 -1.12
CA VAL A 74 -1.79 -0.95 -0.89
C VAL A 74 -0.49 -1.01 -0.10
N PHE A 75 0.61 -1.26 -0.76
CA PHE A 75 1.94 -1.21 -0.14
C PHE A 75 2.19 0.14 0.54
N GLY A 76 2.43 0.09 1.86
CA GLY A 76 2.73 1.28 2.64
C GLY A 76 1.61 2.30 2.71
N MET A 77 0.35 1.86 2.50
CA MET A 77 -0.84 2.69 2.66
C MET A 77 -0.99 3.81 1.61
N TYR A 78 -0.66 3.54 0.36
CA TYR A 78 -0.90 4.44 -0.78
C TYR A 78 -2.05 3.90 -1.64
N PRO A 79 -3.30 4.38 -1.45
CA PRO A 79 -4.49 3.82 -2.11
C PRO A 79 -4.72 4.27 -3.55
N ASP A 80 -4.01 5.30 -3.99
CA ASP A 80 -4.20 5.87 -5.32
C ASP A 80 -3.29 5.16 -6.34
N ASN A 81 -3.84 4.80 -7.50
CA ASN A 81 -3.16 4.16 -8.63
C ASN A 81 -2.84 2.67 -8.47
N LEU A 82 -3.83 1.85 -8.08
CA LEU A 82 -3.70 0.40 -8.21
C LEU A 82 -3.53 0.01 -9.68
N CYS A 83 -2.55 -0.83 -9.95
CA CYS A 83 -2.37 -1.42 -11.27
C CYS A 83 -1.91 -2.88 -11.17
N THR A 84 -2.16 -3.63 -12.22
CA THR A 84 -1.66 -4.99 -12.36
C THR A 84 -0.19 -4.95 -12.77
N VAL A 85 0.66 -5.62 -11.99
CA VAL A 85 2.10 -5.72 -12.23
C VAL A 85 2.48 -7.19 -12.40
N GLU A 86 3.26 -7.48 -13.43
CA GLU A 86 3.88 -8.79 -13.60
C GLU A 86 5.30 -8.77 -13.04
N LEU A 87 5.59 -9.76 -12.21
CA LEU A 87 6.88 -9.99 -11.60
C LEU A 87 7.48 -11.28 -12.15
N LEU A 88 8.73 -11.24 -12.60
CA LEU A 88 9.53 -12.43 -12.83
C LEU A 88 10.33 -12.73 -11.57
N CYS A 89 10.19 -13.94 -11.04
CA CYS A 89 10.69 -14.33 -9.74
C CYS A 89 11.49 -15.62 -9.82
N ASP A 90 12.60 -15.70 -9.10
CA ASP A 90 13.30 -16.96 -8.87
C ASP A 90 12.44 -17.87 -7.96
N ASN A 91 12.47 -19.19 -8.15
CA ASN A 91 11.62 -20.12 -7.38
C ASN A 91 11.86 -20.04 -5.86
N GLU A 92 13.05 -19.69 -5.41
CA GLU A 92 13.38 -19.57 -3.99
C GLU A 92 12.62 -18.46 -3.26
N VAL A 93 12.12 -17.44 -3.97
CA VAL A 93 11.36 -16.33 -3.38
C VAL A 93 9.85 -16.56 -3.38
N MET A 94 9.37 -17.74 -3.84
CA MET A 94 7.94 -18.06 -3.91
C MET A 94 7.23 -17.79 -2.59
N ARG A 95 7.81 -18.22 -1.46
CA ARG A 95 7.22 -18.02 -0.16
C ARG A 95 7.04 -16.54 0.18
N SER A 96 8.03 -15.71 -0.11
CA SER A 96 7.97 -14.27 0.12
C SER A 96 6.90 -13.57 -0.73
N VAL A 97 6.66 -14.08 -1.95
CA VAL A 97 5.58 -13.59 -2.81
C VAL A 97 4.21 -13.99 -2.22
N ILE A 98 4.05 -15.25 -1.78
CA ILE A 98 2.82 -15.72 -1.15
C ILE A 98 2.54 -14.97 0.17
N ASP A 99 3.55 -14.82 1.03
CA ASP A 99 3.42 -14.11 2.30
C ASP A 99 2.98 -12.65 2.09
N ARG A 100 3.37 -12.06 0.97
CA ARG A 100 3.06 -10.66 0.65
C ARG A 100 1.71 -10.48 -0.04
N PHE A 101 1.39 -11.32 -1.02
CA PHE A 101 0.23 -11.16 -1.89
C PHE A 101 -0.91 -12.16 -1.60
N GLY A 102 -0.66 -13.11 -0.73
CA GLY A 102 -1.60 -14.14 -0.33
C GLY A 102 -1.49 -15.42 -1.16
N GLU A 103 -2.11 -16.51 -0.67
CA GLU A 103 -2.06 -17.84 -1.28
C GLU A 103 -2.74 -17.90 -2.66
N ASN A 104 -3.66 -16.95 -2.94
CA ASN A 104 -4.40 -16.88 -4.20
C ASN A 104 -3.69 -16.04 -5.29
N VAL A 105 -2.43 -15.64 -5.07
CA VAL A 105 -1.66 -14.92 -6.09
C VAL A 105 -1.53 -15.75 -7.36
N GLN A 106 -1.85 -15.15 -8.50
CA GLN A 106 -1.74 -15.83 -9.79
C GLN A 106 -0.27 -16.04 -10.13
N THR A 107 0.13 -17.29 -10.32
CA THR A 107 1.49 -17.66 -10.68
C THR A 107 1.53 -18.58 -11.89
N GLU A 108 2.55 -18.44 -12.73
CA GLU A 108 2.81 -19.26 -13.90
C GLU A 108 4.28 -19.66 -13.92
N THR A 109 4.57 -20.95 -14.16
CA THR A 109 5.93 -21.42 -14.33
C THR A 109 6.48 -20.93 -15.67
N VAL A 110 7.64 -20.26 -15.64
CA VAL A 110 8.32 -19.76 -16.84
C VAL A 110 9.37 -20.77 -17.31
N ASP A 111 10.20 -21.27 -16.39
CA ASP A 111 11.21 -22.28 -16.64
C ASP A 111 11.53 -23.04 -15.33
N GLU A 112 12.60 -23.86 -15.34
CA GLU A 112 13.00 -24.68 -14.18
C GLU A 112 13.41 -23.84 -12.95
N GLN A 113 13.77 -22.57 -13.12
CA GLN A 113 14.30 -21.69 -12.07
C GLN A 113 13.39 -20.50 -11.76
N HIS A 114 12.43 -20.18 -12.65
CA HIS A 114 11.65 -18.98 -12.55
C HIS A 114 10.13 -19.22 -12.67
N PHE A 115 9.39 -18.39 -11.99
CA PHE A 115 7.94 -18.24 -12.16
C PHE A 115 7.58 -16.78 -12.38
N ARG A 116 6.43 -16.55 -13.00
CA ARG A 116 5.80 -15.24 -13.12
C ARG A 116 4.70 -15.12 -12.10
N ALA A 117 4.62 -13.98 -11.39
CA ALA A 117 3.51 -13.64 -10.52
C ALA A 117 2.79 -12.40 -11.05
N THR A 118 1.46 -12.47 -11.12
CA THR A 118 0.60 -11.33 -11.46
C THR A 118 -0.02 -10.78 -10.19
N VAL A 119 0.27 -9.54 -9.86
CA VAL A 119 -0.12 -8.90 -8.61
C VAL A 119 -0.80 -7.56 -8.86
N GLU A 120 -1.75 -7.20 -8.01
CA GLU A 120 -2.40 -5.89 -8.04
C GLU A 120 -1.83 -5.02 -6.91
N VAL A 121 -1.12 -3.96 -7.26
CA VAL A 121 -0.41 -3.09 -6.32
C VAL A 121 -0.50 -1.62 -6.69
N ALA A 122 -0.27 -0.74 -5.72
CA ALA A 122 0.04 0.66 -5.97
C ALA A 122 1.56 0.79 -6.19
N PRO A 123 2.06 1.12 -7.39
CA PRO A 123 3.45 1.44 -7.61
C PRO A 123 3.85 2.58 -6.68
N SER A 124 4.87 2.36 -5.87
CA SER A 124 5.22 3.32 -4.83
C SER A 124 6.63 3.01 -4.29
N PRO A 125 7.32 3.98 -3.68
CA PRO A 125 8.61 3.74 -3.07
C PRO A 125 8.67 2.52 -2.13
N PRO A 126 7.63 2.23 -1.30
CA PRO A 126 7.57 1.00 -0.53
C PRO A 126 7.52 -0.29 -1.34
N PHE A 127 6.78 -0.30 -2.45
CA PHE A 127 6.73 -1.45 -3.35
C PHE A 127 8.09 -1.68 -4.00
N PHE A 128 8.69 -0.63 -4.56
CA PHE A 128 10.01 -0.71 -5.19
C PHE A 128 11.09 -1.13 -4.19
N SER A 129 11.07 -0.57 -2.96
CA SER A 129 12.00 -0.97 -1.90
C SER A 129 11.87 -2.45 -1.57
N TRP A 130 10.64 -2.99 -1.52
CA TRP A 130 10.43 -4.42 -1.31
C TRP A 130 11.02 -5.25 -2.45
N VAL A 131 10.82 -4.87 -3.71
CA VAL A 131 11.45 -5.54 -4.86
C VAL A 131 12.97 -5.51 -4.74
N PHE A 132 13.56 -4.37 -4.38
CA PHE A 132 15.02 -4.23 -4.20
C PHE A 132 15.59 -5.14 -3.09
N THR A 133 14.82 -5.47 -2.04
CA THR A 133 15.33 -6.35 -0.97
C THR A 133 15.72 -7.73 -1.46
N PHE A 134 15.21 -8.17 -2.61
CA PHE A 134 15.51 -9.48 -3.20
C PHE A 134 16.71 -9.49 -4.17
N SER A 135 17.42 -8.36 -4.30
CA SER A 135 18.68 -8.29 -5.06
C SER A 135 18.60 -8.87 -6.47
N GLY A 136 17.51 -8.61 -7.19
CA GLY A 136 17.28 -9.03 -8.57
C GLY A 136 16.58 -10.39 -8.73
N LYS A 137 16.29 -11.13 -7.65
CA LYS A 137 15.50 -12.37 -7.68
C LYS A 137 13.99 -12.12 -7.90
N ILE A 138 13.55 -10.90 -7.73
CA ILE A 138 12.24 -10.40 -8.14
C ILE A 138 12.48 -9.22 -9.07
N ARG A 139 11.90 -9.26 -10.26
CA ARG A 139 12.03 -8.23 -11.29
C ARG A 139 10.66 -7.84 -11.82
N ILE A 140 10.39 -6.55 -11.96
CA ILE A 140 9.18 -6.05 -12.61
C ILE A 140 9.35 -6.26 -14.12
N VAL A 141 8.37 -6.90 -14.76
CA VAL A 141 8.36 -7.19 -16.19
C VAL A 141 7.38 -6.27 -16.92
N SER A 142 6.22 -6.06 -16.32
CA SER A 142 5.19 -5.17 -16.86
C SER A 142 4.38 -4.51 -15.74
N PRO A 143 3.73 -3.37 -16.00
CA PRO A 143 3.84 -2.54 -17.21
C PRO A 143 5.15 -1.74 -17.26
N ALA A 144 5.57 -1.33 -18.46
CA ALA A 144 6.80 -0.55 -18.66
C ALA A 144 6.88 0.72 -17.82
N ALA A 145 5.76 1.42 -17.64
CA ALA A 145 5.69 2.63 -16.82
C ALA A 145 6.13 2.39 -15.36
N VAL A 146 5.75 1.25 -14.76
CA VAL A 146 6.14 0.91 -13.38
C VAL A 146 7.63 0.59 -13.30
N LEU A 147 8.18 -0.04 -14.34
CA LEU A 147 9.61 -0.31 -14.43
C LEU A 147 10.42 1.00 -14.58
N GLU A 148 9.93 1.94 -15.38
CA GLU A 148 10.54 3.26 -15.54
C GLU A 148 10.54 4.04 -14.23
N GLU A 149 9.43 4.09 -13.49
CA GLU A 149 9.35 4.71 -12.16
C GLU A 149 10.37 4.10 -11.18
N MET A 150 10.53 2.78 -11.19
CA MET A 150 11.51 2.11 -10.33
C MET A 150 12.94 2.47 -10.74
N GLN A 151 13.23 2.55 -12.06
CA GLN A 151 14.54 2.94 -12.58
C GLN A 151 14.87 4.39 -12.24
N ASP A 152 13.92 5.31 -12.35
CA ASP A 152 14.06 6.70 -11.97
C ASP A 152 14.37 6.83 -10.47
N MET A 153 13.66 6.07 -9.62
CA MET A 153 13.98 6.02 -8.20
C MET A 153 15.39 5.51 -7.94
N ALA A 154 15.86 4.50 -8.68
CA ALA A 154 17.22 3.97 -8.54
C ALA A 154 18.30 4.94 -9.05
N ALA A 155 17.97 5.82 -9.99
CA ALA A 155 18.92 6.80 -10.53
C ALA A 155 19.38 7.84 -9.49
N TRP A 156 18.62 8.03 -8.40
CA TRP A 156 19.01 8.90 -7.27
C TRP A 156 20.21 8.36 -6.48
N LEU A 157 20.62 7.09 -6.73
CA LEU A 157 21.76 6.45 -6.08
C LEU A 157 23.10 6.69 -6.81
N LYS A 158 23.09 7.43 -7.90
CA LYS A 158 24.27 7.86 -8.66
C LYS A 158 24.69 9.26 -8.28
#